data_35907b2b5d533b179c95b3b2c70e5f17
#
_entry.id   35907b2b5d533b179c95b3b2c70e5f17
#
_cell.length_a   1.000
_cell.length_b   1.000
_cell.length_c   1.000
_cell.angle_alpha   90.00
_cell.angle_beta   90.00
_cell.angle_gamma   90.00
#
_symmetry.space_group_name_H-M   'P 1'
#
loop_
_entity.id
_entity.type
_entity.pdbx_description
1 polymer ?
#
loop_
_entity_poly.entity_id
_entity_poly.type
_entity_poly.pdbx_seq_one_letter_code
_entity_poly.pdbx_strand_id
1 'polypeptide(L)'
;MPKAALIINHMKINIPTKITIARIVLIIAMLIGLFVCYILNLTTGWVAPTLGNSNINLIYFICLIVFVIASLTDTLDGYLARKWHQVTDLGKFLDPVADKMLVNAMLVFLAVSWGFAPNQLQIPAFCVIVMIIRDLVVDALRFIAAEKKVVIAANIFGKLKTIFQMVAIPFVFLNSWPFSYFDSTWVPELRIANILIYIATAMSLISGIIYVAQNKGVLASKEEKHD
;
A
#
# COMPACT_ATOMS: atom_id res chain seq x y z
N MET A 1 17.38 -24.14 20.45
CA MET A 1 17.49 -23.49 19.13
C MET A 1 17.37 -24.39 17.87
N PRO A 2 17.05 -25.70 17.90
CA PRO A 2 16.94 -26.50 16.66
C PRO A 2 15.53 -26.57 16.05
N LYS A 3 14.45 -26.18 16.75
CA LYS A 3 13.07 -26.32 16.20
C LYS A 3 12.71 -25.33 15.09
N ALA A 4 13.27 -24.10 15.12
CA ALA A 4 13.00 -23.11 14.08
C ALA A 4 13.65 -23.47 12.74
N ALA A 5 14.85 -24.03 12.75
CA ALA A 5 15.54 -24.49 11.55
C ALA A 5 14.86 -25.70 10.89
N LEU A 6 14.22 -26.58 11.68
CA LEU A 6 13.47 -27.73 11.17
C LEU A 6 12.15 -27.34 10.51
N ILE A 7 11.49 -26.27 10.99
CA ILE A 7 10.24 -25.74 10.42
C ILE A 7 10.48 -25.12 9.05
N ILE A 8 11.61 -24.42 8.87
CA ILE A 8 11.98 -23.78 7.61
C ILE A 8 12.28 -24.81 6.50
N ASN A 9 12.84 -25.96 6.87
CA ASN A 9 13.23 -27.00 5.92
C ASN A 9 12.05 -27.80 5.33
N HIS A 10 10.84 -27.70 5.90
CA HIS A 10 9.61 -28.34 5.40
C HIS A 10 8.68 -27.42 4.60
N MET A 11 8.94 -26.10 4.56
CA MET A 11 8.15 -25.19 3.76
C MET A 11 8.59 -25.28 2.28
N LYS A 12 7.79 -25.95 1.45
CA LYS A 12 7.98 -25.91 -0.01
C LYS A 12 7.75 -24.47 -0.51
N ILE A 13 8.85 -23.74 -0.72
CA ILE A 13 8.83 -22.38 -1.26
C ILE A 13 8.74 -22.50 -2.79
N ASN A 14 7.55 -22.31 -3.33
CA ASN A 14 7.30 -22.33 -4.77
C ASN A 14 7.70 -20.99 -5.42
N ILE A 15 7.78 -20.97 -6.76
CA ILE A 15 8.17 -19.77 -7.52
C ILE A 15 7.30 -18.55 -7.17
N PRO A 16 5.96 -18.63 -7.14
CA PRO A 16 5.13 -17.48 -6.72
C PRO A 16 5.51 -16.94 -5.33
N THR A 17 5.66 -17.83 -4.34
CA THR A 17 6.05 -17.42 -2.97
C THR A 17 7.44 -16.76 -2.93
N LYS A 18 8.38 -17.18 -3.79
CA LYS A 18 9.69 -16.51 -3.91
C LYS A 18 9.55 -15.08 -4.44
N ILE A 19 8.65 -14.85 -5.39
CA ILE A 19 8.37 -13.51 -5.94
C ILE A 19 7.81 -12.60 -4.85
N THR A 20 6.85 -13.08 -4.05
CA THR A 20 6.28 -12.32 -2.92
C THR A 20 7.35 -11.98 -1.89
N ILE A 21 8.23 -12.93 -1.53
CA ILE A 21 9.35 -12.69 -0.60
C ILE A 21 10.32 -11.64 -1.19
N ALA A 22 10.68 -11.77 -2.47
CA ALA A 22 11.56 -10.80 -3.15
C ALA A 22 10.96 -9.39 -3.14
N ARG A 23 9.63 -9.25 -3.31
CA ARG A 23 8.91 -7.99 -3.19
C ARG A 23 9.04 -7.39 -1.78
N ILE A 24 8.81 -8.18 -0.75
CA ILE A 24 8.96 -7.73 0.65
C ILE A 24 10.39 -7.24 0.90
N VAL A 25 11.40 -7.99 0.45
CA VAL A 25 12.81 -7.60 0.56
C VAL A 25 13.08 -6.29 -0.19
N LEU A 26 12.51 -6.12 -1.39
CA LEU A 26 12.64 -4.89 -2.18
C LEU A 26 12.04 -3.69 -1.46
N ILE A 27 10.84 -3.84 -0.85
CA ILE A 27 10.20 -2.77 -0.06
C ILE A 27 11.06 -2.40 1.14
N ILE A 28 11.57 -3.38 1.88
CA ILE A 28 12.45 -3.14 3.04
C ILE A 28 13.73 -2.44 2.61
N ALA A 29 14.38 -2.90 1.53
CA ALA A 29 15.60 -2.28 1.00
C ALA A 29 15.35 -0.82 0.59
N MET A 30 14.21 -0.54 -0.04
CA MET A 30 13.80 0.83 -0.37
C MET A 30 13.61 1.69 0.90
N LEU A 31 12.93 1.19 1.93
CA LEU A 31 12.75 1.93 3.19
C LEU A 31 14.09 2.21 3.88
N ILE A 32 15.03 1.27 3.86
CA ILE A 32 16.40 1.48 4.35
C ILE A 32 17.10 2.56 3.53
N GLY A 33 17.00 2.52 2.20
CA GLY A 33 17.56 3.55 1.32
C GLY A 33 17.00 4.95 1.62
N LEU A 34 15.68 5.07 1.82
CA LEU A 34 15.03 6.33 2.22
C LEU A 34 15.52 6.81 3.59
N PHE A 35 15.69 5.91 4.55
CA PHE A 35 16.26 6.25 5.85
C PHE A 35 17.69 6.78 5.73
N VAL A 36 18.53 6.18 4.87
CA VAL A 36 19.89 6.68 4.59
C VAL A 36 19.82 8.09 3.97
N CYS A 37 18.95 8.34 2.98
CA CYS A 37 18.75 9.67 2.40
C CYS A 37 18.33 10.69 3.46
N TYR A 38 17.45 10.32 4.38
CA TYR A 38 17.03 11.17 5.49
C TYR A 38 18.21 11.53 6.41
N ILE A 39 19.02 10.56 6.81
CA ILE A 39 20.21 10.80 7.65
C ILE A 39 21.24 11.69 6.92
N LEU A 40 21.49 11.46 5.63
CA LEU A 40 22.37 12.30 4.82
C LEU A 40 21.87 13.76 4.77
N ASN A 41 20.57 13.95 4.60
CA ASN A 41 20.00 15.30 4.64
C ASN A 41 20.21 15.96 6.00
N LEU A 42 19.97 15.25 7.12
CA LEU A 42 20.14 15.78 8.47
C LEU A 42 21.62 16.15 8.80
N THR A 43 22.56 15.34 8.33
CA THR A 43 23.98 15.51 8.68
C THR A 43 24.73 16.46 7.77
N THR A 44 24.39 16.50 6.48
CA THR A 44 25.11 17.26 5.46
C THR A 44 24.29 18.37 4.78
N GLY A 45 22.98 18.44 5.06
CA GLY A 45 22.06 19.31 4.31
C GLY A 45 21.86 18.87 2.86
N TRP A 46 22.24 17.62 2.52
CA TRP A 46 22.13 17.11 1.16
C TRP A 46 20.67 17.12 0.66
N VAL A 47 20.48 17.63 -0.55
CA VAL A 47 19.20 17.63 -1.28
C VAL A 47 19.36 16.75 -2.51
N ALA A 48 18.38 15.89 -2.73
CA ALA A 48 18.41 15.00 -3.88
C ALA A 48 18.21 15.78 -5.20
N PRO A 49 18.93 15.43 -6.27
CA PRO A 49 18.80 16.09 -7.55
C PRO A 49 17.42 15.89 -8.17
N THR A 50 17.02 16.81 -9.04
CA THR A 50 15.82 16.68 -9.88
C THR A 50 16.18 16.09 -11.23
N LEU A 51 15.21 15.48 -11.90
CA LEU A 51 15.38 14.93 -13.25
C LEU A 51 15.38 16.04 -14.30
N GLY A 52 16.58 16.42 -14.77
CA GLY A 52 16.76 17.47 -15.75
C GLY A 52 16.09 18.78 -15.34
N ASN A 53 15.30 19.38 -16.24
CA ASN A 53 14.52 20.61 -15.98
C ASN A 53 13.13 20.31 -15.35
N SER A 54 12.84 19.09 -14.99
CA SER A 54 11.58 18.75 -14.32
C SER A 54 11.66 19.01 -12.82
N ASN A 55 10.54 19.30 -12.19
CA ASN A 55 10.43 19.42 -10.74
C ASN A 55 10.28 18.05 -10.05
N ILE A 56 10.66 16.97 -10.73
CA ILE A 56 10.55 15.61 -10.20
C ILE A 56 11.86 15.25 -9.49
N ASN A 57 11.78 14.96 -8.20
CA ASN A 57 12.94 14.54 -7.42
C ASN A 57 13.37 13.11 -7.82
N LEU A 58 14.68 12.87 -7.96
CA LEU A 58 15.23 11.59 -8.39
C LEU A 58 14.85 10.44 -7.42
N ILE A 59 14.86 10.69 -6.12
CA ILE A 59 14.51 9.66 -5.12
C ILE A 59 13.03 9.27 -5.26
N TYR A 60 12.13 10.25 -5.46
CA TYR A 60 10.72 9.98 -5.72
C TYR A 60 10.52 9.19 -7.02
N PHE A 61 11.29 9.49 -8.06
CA PHE A 61 11.23 8.72 -9.30
C PHE A 61 11.70 7.28 -9.13
N ILE A 62 12.78 7.05 -8.36
CA ILE A 62 13.24 5.70 -8.02
C ILE A 62 12.17 4.94 -7.23
N CYS A 63 11.56 5.58 -6.23
CA CYS A 63 10.45 4.99 -5.45
C CYS A 63 9.25 4.64 -6.35
N LEU A 64 8.93 5.48 -7.32
CA LEU A 64 7.89 5.19 -8.32
C LEU A 64 8.21 3.92 -9.12
N ILE A 65 9.45 3.78 -9.61
CA ILE A 65 9.87 2.59 -10.35
C ILE A 65 9.71 1.33 -9.47
N VAL A 66 10.17 1.39 -8.23
CA VAL A 66 10.01 0.29 -7.26
C VAL A 66 8.54 -0.03 -7.03
N PHE A 67 7.69 0.99 -6.84
CA PHE A 67 6.25 0.82 -6.67
C PHE A 67 5.60 0.12 -7.87
N VAL A 68 5.91 0.56 -9.10
CA VAL A 68 5.37 -0.02 -10.33
C VAL A 68 5.82 -1.48 -10.48
N ILE A 69 7.12 -1.76 -10.30
CA ILE A 69 7.66 -3.13 -10.39
C ILE A 69 7.00 -4.03 -9.34
N ALA A 70 6.90 -3.57 -8.09
CA ALA A 70 6.29 -4.33 -7.01
C ALA A 70 4.80 -4.60 -7.26
N SER A 71 4.04 -3.62 -7.78
CA SER A 71 2.63 -3.77 -8.13
C SER A 71 2.40 -4.73 -9.31
N LEU A 72 3.27 -4.68 -10.32
CA LEU A 72 3.20 -5.61 -11.45
C LEU A 72 3.55 -7.04 -11.04
N THR A 73 4.56 -7.22 -10.20
CA THR A 73 4.95 -8.55 -9.69
C THR A 73 3.85 -9.18 -8.83
N ASP A 74 3.07 -8.38 -8.07
CA ASP A 74 1.90 -8.84 -7.31
C ASP A 74 0.82 -9.46 -8.22
N THR A 75 0.53 -8.79 -9.32
CA THR A 75 -0.43 -9.32 -10.30
C THR A 75 0.07 -10.61 -10.95
N LEU A 76 1.39 -10.69 -11.21
CA LEU A 76 2.03 -11.84 -11.86
C LEU A 76 2.09 -13.06 -10.96
N ASP A 77 2.51 -12.92 -9.69
CA ASP A 77 2.65 -14.06 -8.78
C ASP A 77 1.28 -14.69 -8.45
N GLY A 78 0.25 -13.85 -8.22
CA GLY A 78 -1.11 -14.33 -8.04
C GLY A 78 -1.67 -15.07 -9.28
N TYR A 79 -1.35 -14.60 -10.49
CA TYR A 79 -1.71 -15.29 -11.74
C TYR A 79 -0.98 -16.62 -11.88
N LEU A 80 0.34 -16.64 -11.67
CA LEU A 80 1.19 -17.82 -11.80
C LEU A 80 0.83 -18.90 -10.76
N ALA A 81 0.57 -18.51 -9.51
CA ALA A 81 0.17 -19.42 -8.44
C ALA A 81 -1.11 -20.18 -8.79
N ARG A 82 -2.10 -19.48 -9.37
CA ARG A 82 -3.37 -20.08 -9.82
C ARG A 82 -3.16 -20.98 -11.06
N LYS A 83 -2.41 -20.50 -12.06
CA LYS A 83 -2.17 -21.23 -13.32
C LYS A 83 -1.40 -22.53 -13.10
N TRP A 84 -0.44 -22.54 -12.17
CA TRP A 84 0.40 -23.71 -11.89
C TRP A 84 -0.13 -24.58 -10.75
N HIS A 85 -1.28 -24.23 -10.16
CA HIS A 85 -1.84 -24.92 -8.98
C HIS A 85 -0.83 -25.02 -7.82
N GLN A 86 0.04 -24.02 -7.67
CA GLN A 86 1.11 -23.97 -6.68
C GLN A 86 0.82 -22.96 -5.56
N VAL A 87 -0.40 -22.94 -5.06
CA VAL A 87 -0.79 -22.08 -3.95
C VAL A 87 -0.28 -22.69 -2.64
N THR A 88 0.60 -21.99 -1.94
CA THR A 88 1.12 -22.39 -0.61
C THR A 88 0.42 -21.61 0.50
N ASP A 89 0.34 -22.19 1.71
CA ASP A 89 -0.25 -21.48 2.85
C ASP A 89 0.61 -20.28 3.27
N LEU A 90 1.94 -20.38 3.12
CA LEU A 90 2.86 -19.26 3.32
C LEU A 90 2.58 -18.12 2.31
N GLY A 91 2.38 -18.44 1.02
CA GLY A 91 2.02 -17.46 0.00
C GLY A 91 0.71 -16.75 0.34
N LYS A 92 -0.35 -17.51 0.66
CA LYS A 92 -1.65 -16.94 1.06
C LYS A 92 -1.54 -15.96 2.24
N PHE A 93 -0.59 -16.18 3.15
CA PHE A 93 -0.33 -15.29 4.27
C PHE A 93 0.50 -14.06 3.86
N LEU A 94 1.55 -14.27 3.06
CA LEU A 94 2.49 -13.20 2.68
C LEU A 94 1.91 -12.23 1.66
N ASP A 95 1.07 -12.69 0.71
CA ASP A 95 0.52 -11.84 -0.35
C ASP A 95 -0.26 -10.63 0.21
N PRO A 96 -1.26 -10.78 1.12
CA PRO A 96 -1.96 -9.64 1.70
C PRO A 96 -1.06 -8.72 2.53
N VAL A 97 0.00 -9.28 3.15
CA VAL A 97 0.96 -8.52 3.93
C VAL A 97 1.82 -7.66 3.01
N ALA A 98 2.39 -8.25 1.94
CA ALA A 98 3.25 -7.56 0.99
C ALA A 98 2.52 -6.41 0.26
N ASP A 99 1.27 -6.65 -0.19
CA ASP A 99 0.43 -5.64 -0.84
C ASP A 99 0.21 -4.43 0.08
N LYS A 100 -0.19 -4.65 1.31
CA LYS A 100 -0.41 -3.56 2.28
C LYS A 100 0.87 -2.87 2.71
N MET A 101 1.97 -3.61 2.87
CA MET A 101 3.27 -3.01 3.15
C MET A 101 3.66 -2.03 2.05
N LEU A 102 3.52 -2.42 0.77
CA LEU A 102 3.86 -1.55 -0.36
C LEU A 102 3.04 -0.27 -0.34
N VAL A 103 1.71 -0.41 -0.38
CA VAL A 103 0.81 0.74 -0.52
C VAL A 103 0.88 1.66 0.68
N ASN A 104 0.83 1.12 1.91
CA ASN A 104 0.86 1.94 3.13
C ASN A 104 2.22 2.63 3.31
N ALA A 105 3.35 1.94 3.00
CA ALA A 105 4.66 2.55 3.06
C ALA A 105 4.77 3.74 2.09
N MET A 106 4.25 3.60 0.86
CA MET A 106 4.25 4.69 -0.12
C MET A 106 3.35 5.85 0.31
N LEU A 107 2.15 5.57 0.82
CA LEU A 107 1.25 6.61 1.30
C LEU A 107 1.86 7.41 2.46
N VAL A 108 2.44 6.72 3.44
CA VAL A 108 3.11 7.37 4.58
C VAL A 108 4.32 8.18 4.10
N PHE A 109 5.13 7.62 3.19
CA PHE A 109 6.27 8.32 2.61
C PHE A 109 5.84 9.61 1.91
N LEU A 110 4.77 9.57 1.10
CA LEU A 110 4.26 10.73 0.37
C LEU A 110 3.56 11.76 1.26
N ALA A 111 3.15 11.39 2.48
CA ALA A 111 2.54 12.32 3.44
C ALA A 111 3.55 13.13 4.24
N VAL A 112 4.81 12.74 4.23
CA VAL A 112 5.87 13.41 5.01
C VAL A 112 6.64 14.40 4.14
N SER A 113 6.90 15.59 4.69
CA SER A 113 7.80 16.57 4.05
C SER A 113 9.24 16.19 4.33
N TRP A 114 9.95 15.77 3.29
CA TRP A 114 11.34 15.35 3.40
C TRP A 114 12.28 16.51 3.05
N GLY A 115 13.23 16.85 3.92
CA GLY A 115 14.21 17.89 3.68
C GLY A 115 15.07 17.65 2.44
N PHE A 116 15.31 16.40 2.03
CA PHE A 116 16.03 16.06 0.80
C PHE A 116 15.19 16.26 -0.48
N ALA A 117 13.88 16.57 -0.36
CA ALA A 117 12.97 16.79 -1.49
C ALA A 117 11.97 17.93 -1.19
N PRO A 118 12.43 19.19 -0.96
CA PRO A 118 11.62 20.27 -0.40
C PRO A 118 10.46 20.73 -1.29
N ASN A 119 10.55 20.53 -2.61
CA ASN A 119 9.55 21.01 -3.59
C ASN A 119 8.63 19.89 -4.11
N GLN A 120 8.63 18.74 -3.45
CA GLN A 120 7.82 17.59 -3.86
C GLN A 120 6.41 17.71 -3.33
N LEU A 121 5.42 17.34 -4.16
CA LEU A 121 4.02 17.27 -3.77
C LEU A 121 3.81 16.24 -2.66
N GLN A 122 3.01 16.61 -1.67
CA GLN A 122 2.69 15.77 -0.52
C GLN A 122 1.21 15.42 -0.51
N ILE A 123 0.89 14.26 0.06
CA ILE A 123 -0.48 13.84 0.34
C ILE A 123 -0.88 14.38 1.72
N PRO A 124 -2.10 14.91 1.90
CA PRO A 124 -2.57 15.26 3.23
C PRO A 124 -2.59 14.05 4.17
N ALA A 125 -1.91 14.17 5.31
CA ALA A 125 -1.74 13.06 6.26
C ALA A 125 -3.06 12.47 6.75
N PHE A 126 -4.13 13.29 6.88
CA PHE A 126 -5.44 12.79 7.29
C PHE A 126 -6.02 11.78 6.29
N CYS A 127 -5.77 11.94 4.97
CA CYS A 127 -6.20 10.98 3.96
C CYS A 127 -5.54 9.63 4.17
N VAL A 128 -4.25 9.64 4.47
CA VAL A 128 -3.47 8.42 4.74
C VAL A 128 -3.98 7.72 5.99
N ILE A 129 -4.20 8.48 7.08
CA ILE A 129 -4.73 7.95 8.34
C ILE A 129 -6.08 7.28 8.12
N VAL A 130 -7.00 7.94 7.43
CA VAL A 130 -8.34 7.41 7.12
C VAL A 130 -8.25 6.11 6.32
N MET A 131 -7.41 6.09 5.28
CA MET A 131 -7.26 4.89 4.44
C MET A 131 -6.68 3.71 5.22
N ILE A 132 -5.67 3.93 6.07
CA ILE A 132 -5.05 2.89 6.90
C ILE A 132 -6.04 2.36 7.94
N ILE A 133 -6.72 3.25 8.69
CA ILE A 133 -7.71 2.85 9.69
C ILE A 133 -8.81 1.99 9.05
N ARG A 134 -9.34 2.45 7.91
CA ARG A 134 -10.36 1.69 7.19
C ARG A 134 -9.86 0.30 6.79
N ASP A 135 -8.65 0.18 6.28
CA ASP A 135 -8.10 -1.10 5.87
C ASP A 135 -7.94 -2.05 7.07
N LEU A 136 -7.49 -1.55 8.21
CA LEU A 136 -7.41 -2.32 9.45
C LEU A 136 -8.79 -2.81 9.94
N VAL A 137 -9.80 -1.94 9.91
CA VAL A 137 -11.17 -2.28 10.32
C VAL A 137 -11.75 -3.38 9.42
N VAL A 138 -11.60 -3.24 8.10
CA VAL A 138 -12.11 -4.25 7.15
C VAL A 138 -11.39 -5.58 7.29
N ASP A 139 -10.09 -5.57 7.56
CA ASP A 139 -9.34 -6.80 7.80
C ASP A 139 -9.74 -7.49 9.09
N ALA A 140 -9.88 -6.74 10.18
CA ALA A 140 -10.36 -7.29 11.43
C ALA A 140 -11.73 -7.98 11.25
N LEU A 141 -12.66 -7.34 10.52
CA LEU A 141 -13.95 -7.92 10.19
C LEU A 141 -13.82 -9.21 9.36
N ARG A 142 -12.90 -9.25 8.39
CA ARG A 142 -12.65 -10.46 7.59
C ARG A 142 -12.07 -11.58 8.43
N PHE A 143 -11.17 -11.28 9.36
CA PHE A 143 -10.62 -12.28 10.28
C PHE A 143 -11.70 -12.90 11.16
N ILE A 144 -12.56 -12.07 11.79
CA ILE A 144 -13.69 -12.56 12.61
C ILE A 144 -14.67 -13.39 11.77
N ALA A 145 -14.95 -12.96 10.53
CA ALA A 145 -15.83 -13.71 9.64
C ALA A 145 -15.24 -15.07 9.25
N ALA A 146 -13.93 -15.12 8.95
CA ALA A 146 -13.23 -16.34 8.61
C ALA A 146 -13.26 -17.36 9.78
N GLU A 147 -13.06 -16.88 11.01
CA GLU A 147 -13.19 -17.71 12.23
C GLU A 147 -14.60 -18.30 12.37
N LYS A 148 -15.62 -17.49 12.08
CA LYS A 148 -17.03 -17.93 12.07
C LYS A 148 -17.42 -18.70 10.80
N LYS A 149 -16.48 -18.99 9.89
CA LYS A 149 -16.72 -19.65 8.59
C LYS A 149 -17.75 -18.91 7.71
N VAL A 150 -17.88 -17.60 7.87
CA VAL A 150 -18.74 -16.73 7.06
C VAL A 150 -17.90 -16.06 5.98
N VAL A 151 -18.32 -16.19 4.71
CA VAL A 151 -17.66 -15.53 3.59
C VAL A 151 -18.26 -14.14 3.37
N ILE A 152 -17.45 -13.10 3.54
CA ILE A 152 -17.86 -11.73 3.27
C ILE A 152 -17.49 -11.35 1.84
N ALA A 153 -18.47 -10.93 1.04
CA ALA A 153 -18.25 -10.50 -0.34
C ALA A 153 -17.48 -9.16 -0.42
N ALA A 154 -16.68 -9.01 -1.48
CA ALA A 154 -15.97 -7.76 -1.75
C ALA A 154 -16.95 -6.67 -2.20
N ASN A 155 -16.83 -5.46 -1.64
CA ASN A 155 -17.62 -4.30 -2.02
C ASN A 155 -17.01 -3.60 -3.26
N ILE A 156 -17.89 -3.10 -4.16
CA ILE A 156 -17.51 -2.33 -5.35
C ILE A 156 -16.70 -1.08 -4.99
N PHE A 157 -17.10 -0.33 -3.93
CA PHE A 157 -16.39 0.85 -3.48
C PHE A 157 -14.97 0.55 -2.98
N GLY A 158 -14.76 -0.65 -2.42
CA GLY A 158 -13.42 -1.11 -2.05
C GLY A 158 -12.52 -1.35 -3.27
N LYS A 159 -13.06 -1.84 -4.37
CA LYS A 159 -12.34 -1.99 -5.64
C LYS A 159 -12.01 -0.62 -6.25
N LEU A 160 -12.99 0.29 -6.28
CA LEU A 160 -12.79 1.66 -6.77
C LEU A 160 -11.72 2.41 -5.96
N LYS A 161 -11.76 2.33 -4.62
CA LYS A 161 -10.70 2.88 -3.76
C LYS A 161 -9.32 2.43 -4.23
N THR A 162 -9.13 1.13 -4.43
CA THR A 162 -7.83 0.58 -4.83
C THR A 162 -7.41 1.10 -6.21
N ILE A 163 -8.33 1.18 -7.18
CA ILE A 163 -8.04 1.70 -8.51
C ILE A 163 -7.59 3.17 -8.43
N PHE A 164 -8.37 4.04 -7.76
CA PHE A 164 -8.01 5.45 -7.61
C PHE A 164 -6.69 5.63 -6.86
N GLN A 165 -6.45 4.85 -5.84
CA GLN A 165 -5.21 4.89 -5.06
C GLN A 165 -3.99 4.47 -5.90
N MET A 166 -4.08 3.38 -6.66
CA MET A 166 -3.01 2.89 -7.54
C MET A 166 -2.71 3.87 -8.69
N VAL A 167 -3.70 4.64 -9.14
CA VAL A 167 -3.52 5.68 -10.15
C VAL A 167 -2.95 6.96 -9.54
N ALA A 168 -3.45 7.37 -8.37
CA ALA A 168 -3.06 8.63 -7.74
C ALA A 168 -1.60 8.62 -7.24
N ILE A 169 -1.15 7.52 -6.63
CA ILE A 169 0.21 7.40 -6.08
C ILE A 169 1.29 7.74 -7.12
N PRO A 170 1.31 7.18 -8.35
CA PRO A 170 2.25 7.55 -9.39
C PRO A 170 2.24 9.05 -9.73
N PHE A 171 1.08 9.69 -9.81
CA PHE A 171 1.00 11.12 -10.11
C PHE A 171 1.58 11.99 -8.99
N VAL A 172 1.42 11.60 -7.74
CA VAL A 172 2.06 12.30 -6.60
C VAL A 172 3.58 12.13 -6.66
N PHE A 173 4.09 10.93 -6.97
CA PHE A 173 5.52 10.70 -7.17
C PHE A 173 6.11 11.55 -8.29
N LEU A 174 5.35 11.75 -9.36
CA LEU A 174 5.74 12.58 -10.49
C LEU A 174 5.46 14.10 -10.29
N ASN A 175 5.18 14.51 -9.05
CA ASN A 175 4.88 15.92 -8.74
C ASN A 175 3.72 16.49 -9.57
N SER A 176 2.64 15.71 -9.73
CA SER A 176 1.47 15.99 -10.57
C SER A 176 1.72 15.97 -12.09
N TRP A 177 2.93 15.58 -12.57
CA TRP A 177 3.15 15.46 -14.01
C TRP A 177 2.29 14.33 -14.61
N PRO A 178 1.66 14.46 -15.79
CA PRO A 178 1.68 15.59 -16.74
C PRO A 178 0.72 16.74 -16.40
N PHE A 179 -0.14 16.61 -15.38
CA PHE A 179 -1.13 17.62 -15.04
C PHE A 179 -0.50 18.93 -14.55
N SER A 180 0.76 18.89 -14.12
CA SER A 180 1.52 20.08 -13.70
C SER A 180 1.57 21.20 -14.75
N TYR A 181 1.33 20.92 -16.03
CA TYR A 181 1.14 21.94 -17.04
C TYR A 181 -0.07 22.83 -16.78
N PHE A 182 -1.11 22.31 -16.13
CA PHE A 182 -2.36 23.01 -15.86
C PHE A 182 -2.49 23.44 -14.41
N ASP A 183 -1.97 22.66 -13.49
CA ASP A 183 -2.19 22.80 -12.05
C ASP A 183 -0.98 23.36 -11.29
N SER A 184 0.11 23.70 -11.97
CA SER A 184 1.34 24.21 -11.32
C SER A 184 1.12 25.51 -10.52
N THR A 185 0.16 26.33 -10.94
CA THR A 185 -0.21 27.59 -10.28
C THR A 185 -1.22 27.40 -9.15
N TRP A 186 -1.78 26.19 -9.02
CA TRP A 186 -2.77 25.89 -8.00
C TRP A 186 -2.10 25.65 -6.65
N VAL A 187 -2.88 25.84 -5.59
CA VAL A 187 -2.46 25.46 -4.24
C VAL A 187 -2.13 23.96 -4.26
N PRO A 188 -1.01 23.53 -3.66
CA PRO A 188 -0.52 22.13 -3.74
C PRO A 188 -1.58 21.10 -3.34
N GLU A 189 -2.42 21.42 -2.36
CA GLU A 189 -3.49 20.57 -1.87
C GLU A 189 -4.62 20.36 -2.89
N LEU A 190 -4.80 21.28 -3.83
CA LEU A 190 -5.84 21.21 -4.86
C LEU A 190 -5.32 20.71 -6.22
N ARG A 191 -4.06 20.31 -6.33
CA ARG A 191 -3.56 19.71 -7.55
C ARG A 191 -4.27 18.41 -7.89
N ILE A 192 -4.36 18.11 -9.18
CA ILE A 192 -5.13 16.96 -9.71
C ILE A 192 -4.71 15.65 -9.04
N ALA A 193 -3.41 15.45 -8.80
CA ALA A 193 -2.91 14.28 -8.09
C ALA A 193 -3.52 14.15 -6.67
N ASN A 194 -3.62 15.26 -5.92
CA ASN A 194 -4.25 15.25 -4.59
C ASN A 194 -5.77 15.11 -4.65
N ILE A 195 -6.43 15.64 -5.68
CA ILE A 195 -7.86 15.41 -5.90
C ILE A 195 -8.16 13.93 -6.08
N LEU A 196 -7.33 13.19 -6.83
CA LEU A 196 -7.45 11.73 -6.95
C LEU A 196 -7.29 11.02 -5.60
N ILE A 197 -6.40 11.49 -4.74
CA ILE A 197 -6.25 10.97 -3.37
C ILE A 197 -7.50 11.25 -2.54
N TYR A 198 -8.10 12.43 -2.65
CA TYR A 198 -9.37 12.74 -1.95
C TYR A 198 -10.50 11.83 -2.40
N ILE A 199 -10.61 11.58 -3.71
CA ILE A 199 -11.60 10.63 -4.26
C ILE A 199 -11.33 9.23 -3.70
N ALA A 200 -10.09 8.75 -3.72
CA ALA A 200 -9.73 7.45 -3.14
C ALA A 200 -10.07 7.36 -1.65
N THR A 201 -9.84 8.44 -0.89
CA THR A 201 -10.17 8.53 0.54
C THR A 201 -11.67 8.49 0.78
N ALA A 202 -12.45 9.23 0.01
CA ALA A 202 -13.92 9.22 0.08
C ALA A 202 -14.48 7.83 -0.24
N MET A 203 -13.98 7.18 -1.30
CA MET A 203 -14.37 5.81 -1.65
C MET A 203 -13.97 4.81 -0.55
N SER A 204 -12.81 5.03 0.08
CA SER A 204 -12.36 4.23 1.22
C SER A 204 -13.32 4.34 2.39
N LEU A 205 -13.71 5.54 2.80
CA LEU A 205 -14.68 5.78 3.89
C LEU A 205 -16.03 5.13 3.59
N ILE A 206 -16.60 5.44 2.43
CA ILE A 206 -17.91 4.90 2.01
C ILE A 206 -17.87 3.37 2.04
N SER A 207 -16.82 2.78 1.46
CA SER A 207 -16.62 1.33 1.46
C SER A 207 -16.53 0.76 2.87
N GLY A 208 -15.82 1.43 3.79
CA GLY A 208 -15.67 1.00 5.18
C GLY A 208 -17.00 0.99 5.92
N ILE A 209 -17.77 2.09 5.82
CA ILE A 209 -19.10 2.23 6.46
C ILE A 209 -20.05 1.16 5.93
N ILE A 210 -20.15 0.99 4.62
CA ILE A 210 -21.03 -0.03 4.00
C ILE A 210 -20.61 -1.44 4.47
N TYR A 211 -19.29 -1.70 4.52
CA TYR A 211 -18.78 -3.01 4.91
C TYR A 211 -19.13 -3.37 6.35
N VAL A 212 -18.98 -2.43 7.28
CA VAL A 212 -19.37 -2.60 8.69
C VAL A 212 -20.89 -2.76 8.81
N ALA A 213 -21.67 -1.90 8.14
CA ALA A 213 -23.13 -1.93 8.20
C ALA A 213 -23.72 -3.24 7.66
N GLN A 214 -23.21 -3.75 6.54
CA GLN A 214 -23.66 -5.00 5.94
C GLN A 214 -23.29 -6.25 6.76
N ASN A 215 -22.19 -6.18 7.50
CA ASN A 215 -21.65 -7.33 8.23
C ASN A 215 -21.78 -7.21 9.76
N LYS A 216 -22.63 -6.30 10.25
CA LYS A 216 -22.86 -6.12 11.69
C LYS A 216 -23.29 -7.40 12.40
N GLY A 217 -23.99 -8.34 11.72
CA GLY A 217 -24.36 -9.63 12.26
C GLY A 217 -23.17 -10.55 12.56
N VAL A 218 -22.03 -10.33 11.92
CA VAL A 218 -20.78 -11.07 12.22
C VAL A 218 -20.20 -10.60 13.56
N LEU A 219 -20.41 -9.34 13.91
CA LEU A 219 -19.95 -8.76 15.18
C LEU A 219 -20.87 -9.12 16.36
N ALA A 220 -22.17 -9.38 16.10
CA ALA A 220 -23.08 -9.83 17.13
C ALA A 220 -22.63 -11.20 17.63
N SER A 221 -22.15 -11.26 18.87
CA SER A 221 -21.97 -12.54 19.58
C SER A 221 -23.35 -13.17 19.74
N LYS A 222 -23.51 -14.45 19.36
CA LYS A 222 -24.55 -15.24 19.99
C LYS A 222 -24.17 -15.29 21.46
N GLU A 223 -24.91 -14.60 22.32
CA GLU A 223 -24.96 -14.97 23.74
C GLU A 223 -25.33 -16.44 23.76
N GLU A 224 -24.38 -17.30 24.05
CA GLU A 224 -24.71 -18.67 24.48
C GLU A 224 -25.50 -18.48 25.77
N LYS A 225 -26.84 -18.70 25.68
CA LYS A 225 -27.64 -18.96 26.84
C LYS A 225 -27.10 -20.29 27.41
N HIS A 226 -26.30 -20.19 28.46
CA HIS A 226 -26.08 -21.26 29.39
C HIS A 226 -27.40 -21.42 30.17
N ASP A 227 -28.23 -22.34 29.68
CA ASP A 227 -29.29 -22.95 30.49
C ASP A 227 -28.70 -24.13 31.30
#